data_b92bb4ae257f259e37ce73dc1b09254e
#
_entry.id   b92bb4ae257f259e37ce73dc1b09254e
#
_cell.length_a   1.000
_cell.length_b   1.000
_cell.length_c   1.000
_cell.angle_alpha   90.00
_cell.angle_beta   90.00
_cell.angle_gamma   90.00
#
_symmetry.space_group_name_H-M   'P 1'
#
loop_
_entity.id
_entity.type
_entity.pdbx_description
1 polymer ?
#
loop_
_entity_poly.entity_id
_entity_poly.type
_entity_poly.pdbx_seq_one_letter_code
_entity_poly.pdbx_strand_id
1 'polypeptide(L)'
;MAKTLKLNTALFFALLLISGFAIYHQLGDFAHLKNADGVLTDMRSMVLWDIRFPRIGLALLTGASLAIAGNAMQGIFQNPLASPGLLGSSSGATAASVFILYYFAVPFSLLLAGGVTGALLSFLIVYLIAKNYGTTMMILSGLAVNMLLGSAIALLLSNAESPWALAELYRWLQGSLMWAKLDTLLISLPIVLAGIFCLYHTRRYLDLLTFGEETASTMGVDPKR
;
A
#
# COMPACT_ATOMS: atom_id res chain seq x y z
N MET A 1 7.35 8.21 28.08
CA MET A 1 8.47 7.73 27.26
C MET A 1 8.83 6.26 27.50
N ALA A 2 9.15 5.79 28.71
CA ALA A 2 9.49 4.38 28.98
C ALA A 2 8.37 3.36 28.70
N LYS A 3 7.10 3.73 28.92
CA LYS A 3 5.93 2.85 28.67
C LYS A 3 5.67 2.63 27.18
N THR A 4 5.80 3.68 26.37
CA THR A 4 5.67 3.62 24.91
C THR A 4 6.82 2.84 24.26
N LEU A 5 8.05 3.00 24.77
CA LEU A 5 9.19 2.23 24.29
C LEU A 5 9.02 0.73 24.56
N LYS A 6 8.56 0.34 25.75
CA LYS A 6 8.27 -1.05 26.09
C LYS A 6 7.16 -1.66 25.23
N LEU A 7 6.10 -0.89 24.96
CA LEU A 7 5.01 -1.32 24.09
C LEU A 7 5.51 -1.55 22.64
N ASN A 8 6.25 -0.60 22.08
CA ASN A 8 6.79 -0.71 20.73
C ASN A 8 7.75 -1.88 20.59
N THR A 9 8.59 -2.13 21.61
CA THR A 9 9.49 -3.29 21.64
C THR A 9 8.70 -4.61 21.69
N ALA A 10 7.66 -4.68 22.52
CA ALA A 10 6.80 -5.87 22.61
C ALA A 10 6.06 -6.13 21.29
N LEU A 11 5.52 -5.09 20.63
CA LEU A 11 4.88 -5.20 19.32
C LEU A 11 5.84 -5.66 18.22
N PHE A 12 7.07 -5.16 18.23
CA PHE A 12 8.12 -5.59 17.32
C PHE A 12 8.45 -7.07 17.48
N PHE A 13 8.65 -7.54 18.70
CA PHE A 13 8.90 -8.96 18.96
C PHE A 13 7.69 -9.84 18.62
N ALA A 14 6.47 -9.39 18.90
CA ALA A 14 5.25 -10.10 18.52
C ALA A 14 5.16 -10.25 16.99
N LEU A 15 5.46 -9.19 16.24
CA LEU A 15 5.50 -9.21 14.78
C LEU A 15 6.55 -10.19 14.24
N LEU A 16 7.74 -10.23 14.81
CA LEU A 16 8.79 -11.19 14.45
C LEU A 16 8.38 -12.64 14.74
N LEU A 17 7.75 -12.87 15.91
CA LEU A 17 7.26 -14.21 16.27
C LEU A 17 6.15 -14.69 15.34
N ILE A 18 5.16 -13.82 15.03
CA ILE A 18 4.07 -14.14 14.12
C ILE A 18 4.61 -14.41 12.70
N SER A 19 5.55 -13.59 12.22
CA SER A 19 6.17 -13.77 10.91
C SER A 19 6.97 -15.06 10.86
N GLY A 20 7.77 -15.36 11.88
CA GLY A 20 8.52 -16.62 12.00
C GLY A 20 7.59 -17.83 12.07
N PHE A 21 6.52 -17.77 12.86
CA PHE A 21 5.51 -18.81 12.91
C PHE A 21 4.85 -19.03 11.55
N ALA A 22 4.44 -17.97 10.85
CA ALA A 22 3.83 -18.04 9.54
C ALA A 22 4.76 -18.63 8.47
N ILE A 23 6.08 -18.42 8.61
CA ILE A 23 7.08 -19.03 7.71
C ILE A 23 7.18 -20.55 7.94
N TYR A 24 7.26 -20.97 9.20
CA TYR A 24 7.59 -22.36 9.53
C TYR A 24 6.38 -23.26 9.82
N HIS A 25 5.20 -22.69 10.09
CA HIS A 25 3.99 -23.46 10.39
C HIS A 25 3.64 -24.42 9.25
N GLN A 26 3.40 -25.70 9.59
CA GLN A 26 3.08 -26.77 8.64
C GLN A 26 4.12 -27.01 7.51
N LEU A 27 5.36 -26.52 7.64
CA LEU A 27 6.37 -26.76 6.63
C LEU A 27 6.74 -28.24 6.52
N GLY A 28 6.55 -28.98 7.62
CA GLY A 28 6.77 -30.44 7.67
C GLY A 28 5.90 -31.22 6.70
N ASP A 29 4.68 -30.75 6.43
CA ASP A 29 3.72 -31.42 5.55
C ASP A 29 4.20 -31.50 4.09
N PHE A 30 5.15 -30.63 3.70
CA PHE A 30 5.73 -30.59 2.36
C PHE A 30 7.04 -31.38 2.22
N ALA A 31 7.49 -32.10 3.28
CA ALA A 31 8.76 -32.79 3.30
C ALA A 31 8.84 -34.00 2.36
N HIS A 32 7.71 -34.62 2.07
CA HIS A 32 7.65 -35.94 1.41
C HIS A 32 6.59 -36.01 0.32
N LEU A 33 6.39 -34.90 -0.45
CA LEU A 33 5.51 -34.94 -1.60
C LEU A 33 6.17 -35.68 -2.77
N LYS A 34 5.41 -36.56 -3.44
CA LYS A 34 5.85 -37.22 -4.67
C LYS A 34 5.56 -36.29 -5.88
N ASN A 35 6.55 -36.19 -6.77
CA ASN A 35 6.38 -35.57 -8.07
C ASN A 35 5.43 -36.36 -8.96
N ALA A 36 5.02 -35.82 -10.11
CA ALA A 36 4.29 -36.52 -11.14
C ALA A 36 4.99 -37.84 -11.60
N ASP A 37 6.31 -37.88 -11.52
CA ASP A 37 7.16 -39.03 -11.85
C ASP A 37 7.32 -40.03 -10.68
N GLY A 38 6.63 -39.82 -9.56
CA GLY A 38 6.68 -40.67 -8.39
C GLY A 38 7.95 -40.55 -7.53
N VAL A 39 8.83 -39.60 -7.83
CA VAL A 39 10.06 -39.33 -7.07
C VAL A 39 9.74 -38.48 -5.84
N LEU A 40 10.25 -38.90 -4.66
CA LEU A 40 10.15 -38.11 -3.43
C LEU A 40 11.01 -36.85 -3.56
N THR A 41 10.36 -35.67 -3.55
CA THR A 41 11.04 -34.36 -3.62
C THR A 41 10.75 -33.60 -2.35
N ASP A 42 11.78 -33.03 -1.73
CA ASP A 42 11.57 -32.05 -0.64
C ASP A 42 11.16 -30.70 -1.22
N MET A 43 9.88 -30.41 -1.16
CA MET A 43 9.32 -29.15 -1.65
C MET A 43 9.37 -28.02 -0.62
N ARG A 44 9.99 -28.23 0.55
CA ARG A 44 10.06 -27.21 1.63
C ARG A 44 10.73 -25.93 1.16
N SER A 45 11.84 -26.04 0.46
CA SER A 45 12.58 -24.88 -0.05
C SER A 45 11.75 -24.07 -1.03
N MET A 46 11.04 -24.73 -1.95
CA MET A 46 10.17 -24.11 -2.94
C MET A 46 9.00 -23.37 -2.26
N VAL A 47 8.32 -24.03 -1.32
CA VAL A 47 7.21 -23.42 -0.55
C VAL A 47 7.71 -22.22 0.26
N LEU A 48 8.90 -22.30 0.85
CA LEU A 48 9.49 -21.21 1.61
C LEU A 48 9.80 -20.01 0.73
N TRP A 49 10.58 -20.19 -0.33
CA TRP A 49 11.14 -19.09 -1.11
C TRP A 49 10.18 -18.55 -2.16
N ASP A 50 9.35 -19.40 -2.80
CA ASP A 50 8.48 -18.96 -3.89
C ASP A 50 7.09 -18.55 -3.41
N ILE A 51 6.65 -19.03 -2.22
CA ILE A 51 5.29 -18.77 -1.74
C ILE A 51 5.30 -17.96 -0.45
N ARG A 52 5.96 -18.45 0.62
CA ARG A 52 5.82 -17.88 1.96
C ARG A 52 6.63 -16.61 2.14
N PHE A 53 7.88 -16.64 1.78
CA PHE A 53 8.79 -15.50 1.93
C PHE A 53 8.29 -14.24 1.18
N PRO A 54 7.92 -14.32 -0.11
CA PRO A 54 7.39 -13.14 -0.80
C PRO A 54 6.10 -12.61 -0.20
N ARG A 55 5.21 -13.50 0.21
CA ARG A 55 3.92 -13.12 0.79
C ARG A 55 4.08 -12.38 2.12
N ILE A 56 4.91 -12.90 3.01
CA ILE A 56 5.19 -12.27 4.30
C ILE A 56 5.99 -10.98 4.10
N GLY A 57 6.97 -10.99 3.20
CA GLY A 57 7.74 -9.80 2.85
C GLY A 57 6.85 -8.66 2.33
N LEU A 58 5.92 -8.95 1.42
CA LEU A 58 4.95 -7.96 0.94
C LEU A 58 3.97 -7.50 2.02
N ALA A 59 3.51 -8.41 2.90
CA ALA A 59 2.65 -8.02 4.01
C ALA A 59 3.36 -7.04 4.96
N LEU A 60 4.60 -7.33 5.32
CA LEU A 60 5.42 -6.44 6.16
C LEU A 60 5.71 -5.10 5.47
N LEU A 61 6.08 -5.14 4.19
CA LEU A 61 6.38 -3.94 3.40
C LEU A 61 5.14 -3.04 3.28
N THR A 62 3.99 -3.62 2.98
CA THR A 62 2.70 -2.90 2.86
C THR A 62 2.28 -2.32 4.22
N GLY A 63 2.36 -3.11 5.29
CA GLY A 63 2.03 -2.64 6.63
C GLY A 63 2.93 -1.52 7.10
N ALA A 64 4.25 -1.63 6.88
CA ALA A 64 5.21 -0.59 7.24
C ALA A 64 4.98 0.70 6.44
N SER A 65 4.76 0.60 5.12
CA SER A 65 4.51 1.77 4.28
C SER A 65 3.21 2.50 4.67
N LEU A 66 2.13 1.76 4.94
CA LEU A 66 0.86 2.33 5.40
C LEU A 66 0.99 2.99 6.78
N ALA A 67 1.73 2.39 7.70
CA ALA A 67 1.95 2.95 9.03
C ALA A 67 2.73 4.26 8.97
N ILE A 68 3.82 4.31 8.19
CA ILE A 68 4.66 5.51 8.04
C ILE A 68 3.89 6.62 7.31
N ALA A 69 3.21 6.28 6.20
CA ALA A 69 2.39 7.23 5.45
C ALA A 69 1.21 7.74 6.29
N GLY A 70 0.55 6.85 7.04
CA GLY A 70 -0.54 7.21 7.95
C GLY A 70 -0.09 8.19 9.03
N ASN A 71 1.05 7.93 9.68
CA ASN A 71 1.60 8.83 10.68
C ASN A 71 1.94 10.22 10.09
N ALA A 72 2.54 10.27 8.90
CA ALA A 72 2.83 11.53 8.21
C ALA A 72 1.54 12.32 7.92
N MET A 73 0.50 11.63 7.43
CA MET A 73 -0.80 12.26 7.15
C MET A 73 -1.49 12.77 8.40
N GLN A 74 -1.46 12.01 9.50
CA GLN A 74 -2.01 12.45 10.79
C GLN A 74 -1.31 13.71 11.30
N GLY A 75 0.01 13.81 11.11
CA GLY A 75 0.77 15.01 11.45
C GLY A 75 0.39 16.22 10.59
N ILE A 76 0.35 16.07 9.26
CA ILE A 76 0.01 17.14 8.31
C ILE A 76 -1.41 17.68 8.57
N PHE A 77 -2.37 16.78 8.72
CA PHE A 77 -3.78 17.17 8.90
C PHE A 77 -4.16 17.46 10.35
N GLN A 78 -3.23 17.28 11.30
CA GLN A 78 -3.50 17.42 12.74
C GLN A 78 -4.76 16.65 13.18
N ASN A 79 -5.00 15.52 12.55
CA ASN A 79 -6.18 14.71 12.75
C ASN A 79 -5.79 13.23 12.84
N PRO A 80 -6.02 12.57 13.99
CA PRO A 80 -5.69 11.15 14.17
C PRO A 80 -6.50 10.20 13.26
N LEU A 81 -7.57 10.68 12.63
CA LEU A 81 -8.38 9.92 11.68
C LEU A 81 -7.88 10.04 10.24
N ALA A 82 -6.86 10.86 9.99
CA ALA A 82 -6.31 11.00 8.65
C ALA A 82 -5.60 9.71 8.18
N SER A 83 -5.83 9.36 6.94
CA SER A 83 -5.23 8.18 6.30
C SER A 83 -4.77 8.50 4.87
N PRO A 84 -3.80 7.76 4.31
CA PRO A 84 -3.32 7.98 2.94
C PRO A 84 -4.43 7.90 1.88
N GLY A 85 -5.47 7.10 2.13
CA GLY A 85 -6.63 6.96 1.23
C GLY A 85 -7.49 8.22 1.08
N LEU A 86 -7.43 9.16 2.04
CA LEU A 86 -8.23 10.40 1.98
C LEU A 86 -7.85 11.30 0.79
N LEU A 87 -6.63 11.23 0.30
CA LEU A 87 -6.14 12.06 -0.81
C LEU A 87 -6.34 11.43 -2.20
N GLY A 88 -7.18 10.41 -2.32
CA GLY A 88 -7.50 9.81 -3.60
C GLY A 88 -6.47 8.84 -4.15
N SER A 89 -5.28 8.72 -3.56
CA SER A 89 -4.19 7.89 -4.08
C SER A 89 -4.58 6.40 -4.19
N SER A 90 -5.24 5.85 -3.18
CA SER A 90 -5.70 4.45 -3.21
C SER A 90 -6.75 4.22 -4.29
N SER A 91 -7.73 5.12 -4.41
CA SER A 91 -8.78 5.03 -5.43
C SER A 91 -8.21 5.21 -6.83
N GLY A 92 -7.21 6.10 -6.99
CA GLY A 92 -6.49 6.29 -8.25
C GLY A 92 -5.72 5.05 -8.67
N ALA A 93 -4.98 4.43 -7.73
CA ALA A 93 -4.31 3.16 -7.99
C ALA A 93 -5.29 2.08 -8.42
N THR A 94 -6.38 1.93 -7.68
CA THR A 94 -7.40 0.91 -7.94
C THR A 94 -8.08 1.13 -9.29
N ALA A 95 -8.53 2.37 -9.58
CA ALA A 95 -9.20 2.69 -10.83
C ALA A 95 -8.30 2.42 -12.05
N ALA A 96 -7.04 2.83 -11.99
CA ALA A 96 -6.07 2.57 -13.06
C ALA A 96 -5.79 1.08 -13.22
N SER A 97 -5.60 0.34 -12.13
CA SER A 97 -5.35 -1.10 -12.18
C SER A 97 -6.55 -1.86 -12.74
N VAL A 98 -7.77 -1.55 -12.28
CA VAL A 98 -9.01 -2.17 -12.78
C VAL A 98 -9.22 -1.83 -14.25
N PHE A 99 -8.99 -0.60 -14.67
CA PHE A 99 -9.08 -0.18 -16.06
C PHE A 99 -8.11 -0.96 -16.97
N ILE A 100 -6.85 -1.08 -16.54
CA ILE A 100 -5.83 -1.83 -17.27
C ILE A 100 -6.19 -3.31 -17.33
N LEU A 101 -6.61 -3.90 -16.23
CA LEU A 101 -7.00 -5.31 -16.15
C LEU A 101 -8.21 -5.62 -17.02
N TYR A 102 -9.15 -4.67 -17.15
CA TYR A 102 -10.37 -4.83 -17.94
C TYR A 102 -10.12 -4.77 -19.44
N TYR A 103 -9.30 -3.83 -19.90
CA TYR A 103 -9.12 -3.58 -21.33
C TYR A 103 -7.86 -4.21 -21.94
N PHE A 104 -6.88 -4.59 -21.12
CA PHE A 104 -5.57 -5.01 -21.62
C PHE A 104 -5.08 -6.29 -20.94
N ALA A 105 -4.68 -7.28 -21.74
CA ALA A 105 -3.97 -8.46 -21.26
C ALA A 105 -2.48 -8.12 -21.11
N VAL A 106 -2.09 -7.54 -19.98
CA VAL A 106 -0.73 -7.06 -19.74
C VAL A 106 0.00 -7.85 -18.65
N PRO A 107 1.32 -7.89 -18.67
CA PRO A 107 2.09 -8.49 -17.59
C PRO A 107 1.91 -7.71 -16.27
N PHE A 108 2.06 -8.42 -15.15
CA PHE A 108 1.84 -7.87 -13.82
C PHE A 108 2.69 -6.62 -13.51
N SER A 109 3.90 -6.53 -14.05
CA SER A 109 4.78 -5.35 -13.92
C SER A 109 4.15 -4.07 -14.48
N LEU A 110 3.45 -4.18 -15.61
CA LEU A 110 2.76 -3.04 -16.22
C LEU A 110 1.50 -2.65 -15.43
N LEU A 111 0.82 -3.64 -14.85
CA LEU A 111 -0.30 -3.40 -13.94
C LEU A 111 0.14 -2.66 -12.67
N LEU A 112 1.29 -3.03 -12.09
CA LEU A 112 1.89 -2.31 -10.97
C LEU A 112 2.25 -0.86 -11.34
N ALA A 113 2.90 -0.67 -12.50
CA ALA A 113 3.24 0.67 -12.99
C ALA A 113 1.97 1.52 -13.20
N GLY A 114 0.92 0.92 -13.76
CA GLY A 114 -0.38 1.56 -13.92
C GLY A 114 -1.01 1.98 -12.58
N GLY A 115 -0.96 1.12 -11.57
CA GLY A 115 -1.44 1.44 -10.23
C GLY A 115 -0.66 2.60 -9.58
N VAL A 116 0.68 2.58 -9.67
CA VAL A 116 1.52 3.68 -9.15
C VAL A 116 1.24 4.99 -9.88
N THR A 117 1.16 4.98 -11.21
CA THR A 117 0.84 6.17 -12.00
C THR A 117 -0.56 6.69 -11.70
N GLY A 118 -1.55 5.81 -11.56
CA GLY A 118 -2.91 6.17 -11.17
C GLY A 118 -2.98 6.81 -9.78
N ALA A 119 -2.23 6.30 -8.80
CA ALA A 119 -2.11 6.90 -7.48
C ALA A 119 -1.52 8.32 -7.54
N LEU A 120 -0.42 8.50 -8.29
CA LEU A 120 0.25 9.78 -8.43
C LEU A 120 -0.62 10.81 -9.17
N LEU A 121 -1.28 10.41 -10.26
CA LEU A 121 -2.17 11.29 -11.02
C LEU A 121 -3.38 11.73 -10.17
N SER A 122 -4.01 10.81 -9.46
CA SER A 122 -5.11 11.11 -8.57
C SER A 122 -4.70 12.08 -7.46
N PHE A 123 -3.56 11.83 -6.81
CA PHE A 123 -3.00 12.75 -5.82
C PHE A 123 -2.68 14.12 -6.42
N LEU A 124 -2.09 14.17 -7.61
CA LEU A 124 -1.78 15.41 -8.31
C LEU A 124 -3.06 16.23 -8.60
N ILE A 125 -4.14 15.58 -9.02
CA ILE A 125 -5.44 16.23 -9.24
C ILE A 125 -5.93 16.86 -7.94
N VAL A 126 -5.94 16.12 -6.84
CA VAL A 126 -6.34 16.61 -5.52
C VAL A 126 -5.48 17.80 -5.10
N TYR A 127 -4.17 17.71 -5.25
CA TYR A 127 -3.23 18.78 -4.93
C TYR A 127 -3.49 20.04 -5.77
N LEU A 128 -3.67 19.91 -7.08
CA LEU A 128 -3.92 21.06 -7.97
C LEU A 128 -5.23 21.79 -7.63
N ILE A 129 -6.27 21.06 -7.21
CA ILE A 129 -7.53 21.65 -6.78
C ILE A 129 -7.36 22.40 -5.45
N ALA A 130 -6.62 21.81 -4.53
CA ALA A 130 -6.58 22.23 -3.12
C ALA A 130 -5.43 23.19 -2.76
N LYS A 131 -4.36 23.24 -3.55
CA LYS A 131 -3.08 23.91 -3.20
C LYS A 131 -3.20 25.37 -2.71
N ASN A 132 -4.24 26.08 -3.13
CA ASN A 132 -4.45 27.49 -2.77
C ASN A 132 -5.45 27.69 -1.62
N TYR A 133 -6.08 26.61 -1.10
CA TYR A 133 -7.23 26.69 -0.20
C TYR A 133 -7.02 26.02 1.16
N GLY A 134 -5.81 25.48 1.42
CA GLY A 134 -5.45 24.88 2.69
C GLY A 134 -5.93 23.44 2.90
N THR A 135 -5.68 22.94 4.09
CA THR A 135 -5.80 21.52 4.47
C THR A 135 -7.22 20.97 4.37
N THR A 136 -8.22 21.77 4.75
CA THR A 136 -9.65 21.37 4.66
C THR A 136 -10.07 21.12 3.23
N MET A 137 -9.67 22.00 2.30
CA MET A 137 -9.99 21.82 0.89
C MET A 137 -9.28 20.59 0.29
N MET A 138 -8.10 20.26 0.81
CA MET A 138 -7.37 19.06 0.39
C MET A 138 -8.14 17.79 0.74
N ILE A 139 -8.74 17.71 1.92
CA ILE A 139 -9.61 16.59 2.34
C ILE A 139 -10.88 16.53 1.49
N LEU A 140 -11.56 17.68 1.27
CA LEU A 140 -12.79 17.74 0.46
C LEU A 140 -12.54 17.34 -1.00
N SER A 141 -11.46 17.83 -1.58
CA SER A 141 -11.05 17.47 -2.94
C SER A 141 -10.71 15.99 -3.04
N GLY A 142 -10.01 15.44 -2.04
CA GLY A 142 -9.70 14.02 -1.98
C GLY A 142 -10.96 13.16 -1.90
N LEU A 143 -11.93 13.55 -1.08
CA LEU A 143 -13.22 12.87 -0.98
C LEU A 143 -13.99 12.91 -2.31
N ALA A 144 -14.05 14.06 -2.97
CA ALA A 144 -14.70 14.20 -4.26
C ALA A 144 -14.05 13.33 -5.34
N VAL A 145 -12.72 13.31 -5.40
CA VAL A 145 -11.96 12.46 -6.33
C VAL A 145 -12.18 10.98 -6.02
N ASN A 146 -12.21 10.59 -4.74
CA ASN A 146 -12.51 9.20 -4.33
C ASN A 146 -13.90 8.77 -4.79
N MET A 147 -14.92 9.62 -4.64
CA MET A 147 -16.29 9.33 -5.10
C MET A 147 -16.36 9.21 -6.62
N LEU A 148 -15.70 10.10 -7.36
CA LEU A 148 -15.63 10.05 -8.82
C LEU A 148 -14.98 8.76 -9.32
N LEU A 149 -13.82 8.42 -8.76
CA LEU A 149 -13.10 7.20 -9.13
C LEU A 149 -13.85 5.94 -8.71
N GLY A 150 -14.51 5.94 -7.55
CA GLY A 150 -15.39 4.87 -7.12
C GLY A 150 -16.56 4.64 -8.08
N SER A 151 -17.16 5.72 -8.58
CA SER A 151 -18.22 5.64 -9.60
C SER A 151 -17.69 5.11 -10.94
N ALA A 152 -16.48 5.51 -11.34
CA ALA A 152 -15.83 4.99 -12.55
C ALA A 152 -15.54 3.48 -12.42
N ILE A 153 -15.05 3.02 -11.26
CA ILE A 153 -14.87 1.60 -10.98
C ILE A 153 -16.20 0.85 -11.07
N ALA A 154 -17.28 1.39 -10.46
CA ALA A 154 -18.60 0.78 -10.51
C ALA A 154 -19.12 0.65 -11.94
N LEU A 155 -18.89 1.65 -12.80
CA LEU A 155 -19.22 1.59 -14.23
C LEU A 155 -18.44 0.50 -14.95
N LEU A 156 -17.14 0.35 -14.69
CA LEU A 156 -16.32 -0.72 -15.27
C LEU A 156 -16.85 -2.11 -14.85
N LEU A 157 -17.19 -2.28 -13.57
CA LEU A 157 -17.76 -3.53 -13.07
C LEU A 157 -19.11 -3.85 -13.71
N SER A 158 -19.98 -2.85 -13.89
CA SER A 158 -21.32 -3.05 -14.49
C SER A 158 -21.27 -3.43 -15.96
N ASN A 159 -20.17 -3.13 -16.66
CA ASN A 159 -19.92 -3.48 -18.05
C ASN A 159 -19.08 -4.74 -18.24
N ALA A 160 -18.86 -5.53 -17.17
CA ALA A 160 -18.05 -6.75 -17.27
C ALA A 160 -18.70 -7.74 -18.25
N GLU A 161 -17.90 -8.24 -19.20
CA GLU A 161 -18.37 -9.08 -20.31
C GLU A 161 -18.91 -10.46 -19.87
N SER A 162 -18.48 -10.91 -18.70
CA SER A 162 -18.87 -12.21 -18.15
C SER A 162 -18.84 -12.23 -16.63
N PRO A 163 -19.59 -13.17 -15.99
CA PRO A 163 -19.52 -13.36 -14.53
C PRO A 163 -18.11 -13.69 -14.02
N TRP A 164 -17.31 -14.33 -14.84
CA TRP A 164 -15.91 -14.69 -14.51
C TRP A 164 -14.99 -13.45 -14.49
N ALA A 165 -15.12 -12.58 -15.49
CA ALA A 165 -14.41 -11.31 -15.54
C ALA A 165 -14.80 -10.43 -14.33
N LEU A 166 -16.08 -10.36 -14.01
CA LEU A 166 -16.58 -9.63 -12.84
C LEU A 166 -15.98 -10.18 -11.54
N ALA A 167 -15.96 -11.52 -11.37
CA ALA A 167 -15.38 -12.15 -10.19
C ALA A 167 -13.87 -11.90 -10.06
N GLU A 168 -13.15 -11.79 -11.17
CA GLU A 168 -11.72 -11.46 -11.18
C GLU A 168 -11.49 -10.01 -10.74
N LEU A 169 -12.26 -9.06 -11.28
CA LEU A 169 -12.19 -7.66 -10.88
C LEU A 169 -12.52 -7.48 -9.38
N TYR A 170 -13.54 -8.18 -8.86
CA TYR A 170 -13.85 -8.15 -7.44
C TYR A 170 -12.73 -8.70 -6.56
N ARG A 171 -12.05 -9.78 -6.97
CA ARG A 171 -10.88 -10.31 -6.25
C ARG A 171 -9.75 -9.28 -6.17
N TRP A 172 -9.55 -8.49 -7.24
CA TRP A 172 -8.59 -7.39 -7.26
C TRP A 172 -8.96 -6.28 -6.28
N LEU A 173 -10.24 -5.91 -6.22
CA LEU A 173 -10.73 -4.86 -5.32
C LEU A 173 -10.62 -5.25 -3.85
N GLN A 174 -10.81 -6.53 -3.52
CA GLN A 174 -10.67 -7.02 -2.15
C GLN A 174 -9.22 -7.00 -1.66
N GLY A 175 -8.25 -6.99 -2.57
CA GLY A 175 -6.83 -7.12 -2.27
C GLY A 175 -6.48 -8.55 -1.83
N SER A 176 -5.35 -9.05 -2.31
CA SER A 176 -4.89 -10.40 -1.94
C SER A 176 -3.38 -10.51 -2.10
N LEU A 177 -2.74 -11.18 -1.13
CA LEU A 177 -1.35 -11.58 -1.23
C LEU A 177 -1.19 -13.02 -1.77
N MET A 178 -2.27 -13.64 -2.26
CA MET A 178 -2.24 -15.02 -2.74
C MET A 178 -1.31 -15.21 -3.94
N TRP A 179 -1.21 -14.20 -4.80
CA TRP A 179 -0.36 -14.18 -6.00
C TRP A 179 0.99 -13.47 -5.77
N ALA A 180 1.35 -13.24 -4.51
CA ALA A 180 2.64 -12.65 -4.16
C ALA A 180 3.78 -13.55 -4.64
N LYS A 181 4.67 -12.98 -5.47
CA LYS A 181 5.88 -13.62 -5.99
C LYS A 181 7.11 -12.84 -5.58
N LEU A 182 8.27 -13.49 -5.64
CA LEU A 182 9.54 -12.84 -5.31
C LEU A 182 9.80 -11.62 -6.21
N ASP A 183 9.48 -11.71 -7.50
CA ASP A 183 9.61 -10.61 -8.46
C ASP A 183 8.78 -9.38 -8.03
N THR A 184 7.55 -9.63 -7.55
CA THR A 184 6.67 -8.56 -7.04
C THR A 184 7.29 -7.87 -5.83
N LEU A 185 7.85 -8.64 -4.89
CA LEU A 185 8.53 -8.10 -3.72
C LEU A 185 9.75 -7.28 -4.12
N LEU A 186 10.59 -7.80 -5.03
CA LEU A 186 11.81 -7.14 -5.50
C LEU A 186 11.52 -5.83 -6.27
N ILE A 187 10.43 -5.77 -7.02
CA ILE A 187 10.01 -4.54 -7.73
C ILE A 187 9.41 -3.53 -6.75
N SER A 188 8.61 -3.98 -5.79
CA SER A 188 7.92 -3.10 -4.84
C SER A 188 8.87 -2.52 -3.79
N LEU A 189 9.88 -3.28 -3.37
CA LEU A 189 10.82 -2.88 -2.33
C LEU A 189 11.53 -1.54 -2.61
N PRO A 190 12.19 -1.33 -3.76
CA PRO A 190 12.87 -0.06 -4.03
C PRO A 190 11.91 1.13 -4.10
N ILE A 191 10.69 0.93 -4.60
CA ILE A 191 9.66 1.98 -4.68
C ILE A 191 9.24 2.43 -3.28
N VAL A 192 8.96 1.47 -2.40
CA VAL A 192 8.60 1.76 -1.00
C VAL A 192 9.76 2.38 -0.24
N LEU A 193 10.99 1.86 -0.41
CA LEU A 193 12.17 2.44 0.23
C LEU A 193 12.44 3.87 -0.23
N ALA A 194 12.24 4.17 -1.51
CA ALA A 194 12.34 5.55 -2.02
C ALA A 194 11.30 6.47 -1.36
N GLY A 195 10.04 6.02 -1.21
CA GLY A 195 9.00 6.76 -0.51
C GLY A 195 9.33 6.99 0.97
N ILE A 196 9.80 5.97 1.67
CA ILE A 196 10.26 6.08 3.07
C ILE A 196 11.44 7.04 3.19
N PHE A 197 12.40 6.98 2.27
CA PHE A 197 13.54 7.89 2.23
C PHE A 197 13.10 9.35 2.05
N CYS A 198 12.16 9.62 1.14
CA CYS A 198 11.59 10.96 0.97
C CYS A 198 10.92 11.47 2.25
N LEU A 199 10.10 10.63 2.90
CA LEU A 199 9.45 10.99 4.17
C LEU A 199 10.48 11.21 5.29
N TYR A 200 11.52 10.39 5.36
CA TYR A 200 12.60 10.58 6.32
C TYR A 200 13.36 11.89 6.10
N HIS A 201 13.60 12.27 4.85
CA HIS A 201 14.27 13.53 4.53
C HIS A 201 13.42 14.75 4.89
N THR A 202 12.11 14.65 4.74
CA THR A 202 11.16 15.72 5.08
C THR A 202 10.68 15.69 6.54
N ARG A 203 11.12 14.74 7.36
CA ARG A 203 10.63 14.53 8.74
C ARG A 203 10.64 15.80 9.59
N ARG A 204 11.71 16.63 9.47
CA ARG A 204 11.82 17.87 10.25
C ARG A 204 10.69 18.85 9.95
N TYR A 205 10.29 18.94 8.68
CA TYR A 205 9.18 19.78 8.26
C TYR A 205 7.84 19.21 8.78
N LEU A 206 7.68 17.90 8.72
CA LEU A 206 6.50 17.21 9.24
C LEU A 206 6.35 17.40 10.75
N ASP A 207 7.44 17.27 11.50
CA ASP A 207 7.45 17.48 12.95
C ASP A 207 7.05 18.91 13.31
N LEU A 208 7.50 19.92 12.57
CA LEU A 208 7.13 21.31 12.80
C LEU A 208 5.66 21.60 12.45
N LEU A 209 5.13 20.98 11.39
CA LEU A 209 3.72 21.11 11.02
C LEU A 209 2.77 20.53 12.07
N THR A 210 3.21 19.57 12.89
CA THR A 210 2.39 19.03 14.00
C THR A 210 2.03 20.08 15.05
N PHE A 211 2.80 21.19 15.14
CA PHE A 211 2.51 22.30 16.06
C PHE A 211 1.54 23.34 15.48
N GLY A 212 1.06 23.16 14.26
CA GLY A 212 0.15 24.05 13.54
C GLY A 212 0.87 24.97 12.55
N GLU A 213 0.13 25.37 11.50
CA GLU A 213 0.67 26.16 10.39
C GLU A 213 1.26 27.52 10.86
N GLU A 214 0.59 28.19 11.82
CA GLU A 214 1.07 29.47 12.37
C GLU A 214 2.38 29.30 13.12
N THR A 215 2.46 28.27 13.98
CA THR A 215 3.68 27.99 14.77
C THR A 215 4.83 27.56 13.86
N ALA A 216 4.56 26.71 12.87
CA ALA A 216 5.54 26.27 11.89
C ALA A 216 6.10 27.46 11.08
N SER A 217 5.27 28.43 10.70
CA SER A 217 5.70 29.63 9.97
C SER A 217 6.63 30.52 10.80
N THR A 218 6.38 30.67 12.10
CA THR A 218 7.26 31.41 13.01
C THR A 218 8.62 30.72 13.22
N MET A 219 8.67 29.38 13.05
CA MET A 219 9.88 28.57 13.12
C MET A 219 10.63 28.49 11.79
N GLY A 220 10.21 29.28 10.77
CA GLY A 220 10.91 29.40 9.48
C GLY A 220 10.53 28.32 8.45
N VAL A 221 9.43 27.62 8.66
CA VAL A 221 8.85 26.69 7.69
C VAL A 221 7.71 27.38 6.99
N ASP A 222 7.78 27.49 5.66
CA ASP A 222 6.67 27.98 4.83
C ASP A 222 5.70 26.81 4.54
N PRO A 223 4.51 26.77 5.17
CA PRO A 223 3.55 25.67 5.00
C PRO A 223 2.95 25.59 3.59
N LYS A 224 3.22 26.58 2.72
CA LYS A 224 2.74 26.64 1.32
C LYS A 224 3.77 26.16 0.31
N ARG A 225 4.97 25.81 0.74
CA ARG A 225 6.03 25.20 -0.07
C ARG A 225 6.10 23.70 0.15
#